data_192a83a1f73753e399149f0c12af7721
#
_entry.id   192a83a1f73753e399149f0c12af7721
#
_cell.length_a   1.000
_cell.length_b   1.000
_cell.length_c   1.000
_cell.angle_alpha   90.00
_cell.angle_beta   90.00
_cell.angle_gamma   90.00
#
_symmetry.space_group_name_H-M   'P 1'
#
loop_
_entity.id
_entity.type
_entity.pdbx_description
1 polymer ?
#
loop_
_entity_poly.entity_id
_entity_poly.type
_entity_poly.pdbx_seq_one_letter_code
_entity_poly.pdbx_strand_id
1 'polypeptide(L)'
;MIGFEFHRYIPEEDLSTPFDRLLPLFIELLNYTSGDPAEALDFMEEIDRQRPIFSDTYTRDDFEQELKRKGYLREKYEAGQKGGKGKGSSITAKSEQAMRQKNLDQLFGKMKKAQSGSHKTKQSGMGDEATELRRPFVFGDKADQILMSESLRNAQIAHGVSDFMLTENDLEVFETEHLSQASTVLMIDISHSMILYGEDRITPAKKVAMALSEFIMTRYPKDSLDIVVFGDDAWPVSVRDLPYLQVGPYHTNTVAGLELAMEILRRKRSGNKQIFMITDGKPSCLKENGQYYKNSFGLDPYITGKCLNLARACRKKKIPITTFMIARDNYLQQFIEEFTEANGGKALFTGLNALGDSILSDYERNRKKRM
;
A
#
# COMPACT_ATOMS: atom_id res chain seq x y z
N MET A 1 -38.06 37.76 15.32
CA MET A 1 -36.98 38.42 14.59
C MET A 1 -35.70 37.74 15.03
N ILE A 2 -35.11 36.89 14.18
CA ILE A 2 -33.86 36.20 14.48
C ILE A 2 -32.76 37.13 14.01
N GLY A 3 -32.03 37.74 14.94
CA GLY A 3 -30.90 38.60 14.64
C GLY A 3 -29.65 37.75 14.41
N PHE A 4 -28.98 37.93 13.29
CA PHE A 4 -27.64 37.39 13.03
C PHE A 4 -26.63 38.42 13.50
N GLU A 5 -25.76 38.03 14.47
CA GLU A 5 -24.59 38.81 14.86
C GLU A 5 -23.41 38.37 13.99
N PHE A 6 -22.90 39.28 13.18
CA PHE A 6 -21.69 39.06 12.39
C PHE A 6 -20.46 39.40 13.23
N HIS A 7 -19.74 38.39 13.70
CA HIS A 7 -18.43 38.60 14.29
C HIS A 7 -17.38 38.71 13.17
N ARG A 8 -16.48 39.70 13.32
CA ARG A 8 -15.32 39.85 12.44
C ARG A 8 -14.50 38.54 12.54
N TYR A 9 -14.32 37.84 11.39
CA TYR A 9 -13.43 36.68 11.34
C TYR A 9 -12.02 37.18 11.67
N ILE A 10 -11.53 36.78 12.82
CA ILE A 10 -10.10 36.91 13.17
C ILE A 10 -9.52 35.55 12.78
N PRO A 11 -8.59 35.50 11.78
CA PRO A 11 -7.90 34.25 11.50
C PRO A 11 -7.27 33.76 12.79
N GLU A 12 -7.47 32.48 13.14
CA GLU A 12 -6.67 31.85 14.18
C GLU A 12 -5.21 32.09 13.83
N GLU A 13 -4.46 32.77 14.69
CA GLU A 13 -3.02 32.91 14.55
C GLU A 13 -2.46 31.50 14.40
N ASP A 14 -1.70 31.28 13.33
CA ASP A 14 -1.06 30.00 13.04
C ASP A 14 -0.07 29.70 14.19
N LEU A 15 -0.56 29.02 15.24
CA LEU A 15 0.22 28.65 16.42
C LEU A 15 1.29 27.58 16.11
N SER A 16 1.42 27.19 14.84
CA SER A 16 2.44 26.23 14.41
C SER A 16 3.83 26.84 14.56
N THR A 17 4.71 26.08 15.19
CA THR A 17 6.12 26.50 15.30
C THR A 17 6.77 26.54 13.91
N PRO A 18 7.87 27.30 13.71
CA PRO A 18 8.62 27.26 12.44
C PRO A 18 8.96 25.83 12.02
N PHE A 19 9.28 24.97 12.97
CA PHE A 19 9.53 23.55 12.75
C PHE A 19 8.31 22.83 12.17
N ASP A 20 7.13 23.01 12.75
CA ASP A 20 5.92 22.30 12.34
C ASP A 20 5.47 22.73 10.93
N ARG A 21 5.80 23.95 10.51
CA ARG A 21 5.55 24.43 9.12
C ARG A 21 6.54 23.85 8.11
N LEU A 22 7.82 23.67 8.49
CA LEU A 22 8.87 23.18 7.60
C LEU A 22 8.92 21.65 7.52
N LEU A 23 8.54 20.94 8.59
CA LEU A 23 8.59 19.48 8.64
C LEU A 23 7.80 18.79 7.49
N PRO A 24 6.58 19.20 7.13
CA PRO A 24 5.87 18.61 6.00
C PRO A 24 6.61 18.78 4.66
N LEU A 25 7.27 19.90 4.44
CA LEU A 25 8.08 20.14 3.24
C LEU A 25 9.30 19.20 3.23
N PHE A 26 10.04 19.13 4.33
CA PHE A 26 11.17 18.23 4.47
C PHE A 26 10.80 16.77 4.21
N ILE A 27 9.70 16.27 4.82
CA ILE A 27 9.20 14.91 4.60
C ILE A 27 8.81 14.67 3.13
N GLU A 28 8.29 15.70 2.43
CA GLU A 28 7.98 15.60 1.01
C GLU A 28 9.26 15.46 0.17
N LEU A 29 10.26 16.28 0.46
CA LEU A 29 11.54 16.26 -0.25
C LEU A 29 12.29 14.93 -0.06
N LEU A 30 12.18 14.31 1.11
CA LEU A 30 12.74 12.97 1.33
C LEU A 30 12.20 11.90 0.37
N ASN A 31 10.98 12.03 -0.15
CA ASN A 31 10.47 11.12 -1.18
C ASN A 31 11.22 11.29 -2.52
N TYR A 32 11.60 12.51 -2.87
CA TYR A 32 12.33 12.83 -4.11
C TYR A 32 13.81 12.49 -4.01
N THR A 33 14.43 12.74 -2.84
CA THR A 33 15.86 12.49 -2.61
C THR A 33 16.16 11.03 -2.22
N SER A 34 15.21 10.12 -2.41
CA SER A 34 15.36 8.70 -2.02
C SER A 34 15.85 8.51 -0.57
N GLY A 35 15.31 9.34 0.33
CA GLY A 35 15.61 9.28 1.76
C GLY A 35 16.94 9.92 2.16
N ASP A 36 17.62 10.65 1.27
CA ASP A 36 18.82 11.40 1.62
C ASP A 36 18.43 12.73 2.29
N PRO A 37 18.72 12.89 3.60
CA PRO A 37 18.35 14.10 4.32
C PRO A 37 19.24 15.32 3.97
N ALA A 38 20.49 15.10 3.54
CA ALA A 38 21.38 16.21 3.17
C ALA A 38 20.88 16.85 1.87
N GLU A 39 20.61 16.03 0.86
CA GLU A 39 20.05 16.50 -0.40
C GLU A 39 18.66 17.15 -0.20
N ALA A 40 17.82 16.60 0.70
CA ALA A 40 16.53 17.23 1.02
C ALA A 40 16.68 18.61 1.65
N LEU A 41 17.67 18.81 2.54
CA LEU A 41 17.97 20.11 3.13
C LEU A 41 18.56 21.09 2.10
N ASP A 42 19.38 20.63 1.16
CA ASP A 42 19.93 21.45 0.08
C ASP A 42 18.82 21.93 -0.87
N PHE A 43 17.83 21.07 -1.17
CA PHE A 43 16.62 21.50 -1.89
C PHE A 43 15.80 22.53 -1.12
N MET A 44 15.72 22.42 0.22
CA MET A 44 15.05 23.45 1.02
C MET A 44 15.77 24.80 0.93
N GLU A 45 17.09 24.82 0.90
CA GLU A 45 17.86 26.08 0.67
C GLU A 45 17.60 26.66 -0.72
N GLU A 46 17.51 25.81 -1.75
CA GLU A 46 17.21 26.29 -3.09
C GLU A 46 15.80 26.90 -3.18
N ILE A 47 14.83 26.29 -2.49
CA ILE A 47 13.48 26.85 -2.35
C ILE A 47 13.53 28.18 -1.59
N ASP A 48 14.33 28.28 -0.52
CA ASP A 48 14.47 29.49 0.29
C ASP A 48 15.02 30.67 -0.52
N ARG A 49 15.98 30.42 -1.43
CA ARG A 49 16.50 31.45 -2.35
C ARG A 49 15.44 32.05 -3.27
N GLN A 50 14.46 31.23 -3.68
CA GLN A 50 13.39 31.67 -4.55
C GLN A 50 12.22 32.25 -3.76
N ARG A 51 11.94 31.67 -2.61
CA ARG A 51 10.84 32.04 -1.72
C ARG A 51 11.27 31.80 -0.27
N PRO A 52 11.48 32.87 0.51
CA PRO A 52 11.94 32.73 1.89
C PRO A 52 11.03 31.83 2.72
N ILE A 53 11.57 30.71 3.19
CA ILE A 53 10.93 29.74 4.09
C ILE A 53 11.61 29.70 5.47
N PHE A 54 12.89 30.09 5.54
CA PHE A 54 13.62 30.31 6.77
C PHE A 54 13.54 31.78 7.19
N SER A 55 13.94 32.07 8.41
CA SER A 55 13.99 33.44 8.94
C SER A 55 15.36 33.71 9.61
N ASP A 56 15.68 34.99 9.88
CA ASP A 56 16.89 35.35 10.61
C ASP A 56 16.95 34.74 12.01
N THR A 57 15.80 34.41 12.59
CA THR A 57 15.69 33.81 13.94
C THR A 57 15.56 32.29 13.93
N TYR A 58 15.36 31.68 12.76
CA TYR A 58 15.24 30.24 12.61
C TYR A 58 15.80 29.79 11.26
N THR A 59 17.05 29.37 11.30
CA THR A 59 17.86 29.05 10.13
C THR A 59 17.74 27.58 9.73
N ARG A 60 18.33 27.20 8.58
CA ARG A 60 18.48 25.80 8.17
C ARG A 60 19.16 24.95 9.25
N ASP A 61 20.22 25.47 9.84
CA ASP A 61 20.99 24.75 10.86
C ASP A 61 20.15 24.52 12.13
N ASP A 62 19.36 25.53 12.53
CA ASP A 62 18.41 25.37 13.64
C ASP A 62 17.37 24.28 13.35
N PHE A 63 16.85 24.24 12.12
CA PHE A 63 15.91 23.21 11.70
C PHE A 63 16.56 21.82 11.70
N GLU A 64 17.79 21.67 11.17
CA GLU A 64 18.50 20.37 11.20
C GLU A 64 18.78 19.90 12.63
N GLN A 65 19.20 20.81 13.52
CA GLN A 65 19.41 20.48 14.93
C GLN A 65 18.10 20.04 15.61
N GLU A 66 17.01 20.72 15.28
CA GLU A 66 15.71 20.35 15.83
C GLU A 66 15.20 19.01 15.28
N LEU A 67 15.44 18.68 14.01
CA LEU A 67 15.19 17.36 13.44
C LEU A 67 15.95 16.26 14.21
N LYS A 68 17.23 16.51 14.55
CA LYS A 68 18.03 15.59 15.37
C LYS A 68 17.47 15.49 16.80
N ARG A 69 17.19 16.61 17.44
CA ARG A 69 16.63 16.66 18.80
C ARG A 69 15.27 15.95 18.91
N LYS A 70 14.40 16.15 17.93
CA LYS A 70 13.08 15.52 17.88
C LYS A 70 13.13 14.05 17.38
N GLY A 71 14.32 13.55 16.99
CA GLY A 71 14.55 12.17 16.61
C GLY A 71 14.09 11.81 15.19
N TYR A 72 13.99 12.77 14.30
CA TYR A 72 13.78 12.54 12.86
C TYR A 72 15.07 12.18 12.14
N LEU A 73 16.20 12.75 12.57
CA LEU A 73 17.53 12.46 12.04
C LEU A 73 18.42 11.85 13.12
N ARG A 74 19.38 11.06 12.69
CA ARG A 74 20.49 10.56 13.51
C ARG A 74 21.80 10.76 12.78
N GLU A 75 22.89 10.96 13.50
CA GLU A 75 24.22 11.01 12.94
C GLU A 75 24.63 9.64 12.39
N LYS A 76 25.21 9.63 11.20
CA LYS A 76 25.76 8.44 10.57
C LYS A 76 27.27 8.42 10.87
N TYR A 77 27.70 7.43 11.65
CA TYR A 77 29.13 7.20 11.90
C TYR A 77 29.64 6.21 10.85
N GLU A 78 30.71 6.57 10.13
CA GLU A 78 31.42 5.60 9.30
C GLU A 78 32.12 4.56 10.20
N ALA A 79 31.83 3.28 9.94
CA ALA A 79 32.48 2.18 10.65
C ALA A 79 34.00 2.18 10.33
N GLY A 80 34.82 2.62 11.28
CA GLY A 80 36.29 2.56 11.15
C GLY A 80 37.05 3.74 11.77
N GLN A 81 36.44 4.86 12.11
CA GLN A 81 37.11 5.97 12.80
C GLN A 81 36.54 6.19 14.21
N LYS A 82 37.20 5.69 15.23
CA LYS A 82 36.97 6.10 16.62
C LYS A 82 37.35 7.59 16.75
N GLY A 83 36.38 8.47 16.92
CA GLY A 83 36.55 9.87 17.25
C GLY A 83 36.44 10.89 16.10
N GLY A 84 36.03 10.48 14.89
CA GLY A 84 35.71 11.41 13.80
C GLY A 84 34.31 11.99 13.99
N LYS A 85 34.14 13.31 13.79
CA LYS A 85 32.82 13.95 13.65
C LYS A 85 32.11 13.28 12.51
N GLY A 86 30.93 12.66 12.76
CA GLY A 86 30.13 11.95 11.76
C GLY A 86 29.86 12.85 10.56
N LYS A 87 30.31 12.41 9.39
CA LYS A 87 30.08 13.12 8.12
C LYS A 87 28.76 12.66 7.51
N GLY A 88 27.63 13.04 8.08
CA GLY A 88 26.32 12.83 7.47
C GLY A 88 25.23 12.53 8.48
N SER A 89 24.01 12.77 8.06
CA SER A 89 22.80 12.44 8.79
C SER A 89 22.05 11.32 8.05
N SER A 90 21.32 10.48 8.77
CA SER A 90 20.41 9.49 8.20
C SER A 90 19.03 9.64 8.82
N ILE A 91 17.99 9.32 8.07
CA ILE A 91 16.62 9.33 8.59
C ILE A 91 16.43 8.20 9.61
N THR A 92 15.46 8.37 10.49
CA THR A 92 15.10 7.39 11.52
C THR A 92 13.79 6.71 11.18
N ALA A 93 13.44 5.65 11.93
CA ALA A 93 12.13 5.01 11.83
C ALA A 93 10.94 5.99 12.02
N LYS A 94 11.16 7.07 12.81
CA LYS A 94 10.17 8.15 12.96
C LYS A 94 9.95 8.93 11.67
N SER A 95 11.03 9.25 10.94
CA SER A 95 10.92 9.88 9.63
C SER A 95 10.26 8.98 8.60
N GLU A 96 10.64 7.70 8.57
CA GLU A 96 10.02 6.70 7.68
C GLU A 96 8.52 6.58 7.96
N GLN A 97 8.10 6.56 9.22
CA GLN A 97 6.69 6.54 9.60
C GLN A 97 5.99 7.84 9.18
N ALA A 98 6.62 9.00 9.40
CA ALA A 98 6.07 10.28 8.98
C ALA A 98 5.88 10.36 7.44
N MET A 99 6.84 9.82 6.66
CA MET A 99 6.71 9.70 5.21
C MET A 99 5.50 8.83 4.82
N ARG A 100 5.37 7.64 5.41
CA ARG A 100 4.24 6.75 5.13
C ARG A 100 2.90 7.39 5.49
N GLN A 101 2.80 8.00 6.67
CA GLN A 101 1.57 8.66 7.12
C GLN A 101 1.22 9.85 6.23
N LYS A 102 2.20 10.70 5.87
CA LYS A 102 1.97 11.82 4.96
C LYS A 102 1.49 11.35 3.59
N ASN A 103 2.15 10.34 3.02
CA ASN A 103 1.75 9.77 1.74
C ASN A 103 0.34 9.15 1.81
N LEU A 104 -0.01 8.49 2.93
CA LEU A 104 -1.34 7.98 3.18
C LEU A 104 -2.39 9.11 3.19
N ASP A 105 -2.11 10.20 3.90
CA ASP A 105 -3.04 11.32 4.02
C ASP A 105 -3.19 12.08 2.70
N GLN A 106 -2.13 12.24 1.93
CA GLN A 106 -2.16 12.89 0.61
C GLN A 106 -2.92 12.07 -0.43
N LEU A 107 -2.62 10.78 -0.53
CA LEU A 107 -3.15 9.91 -1.58
C LEU A 107 -4.52 9.34 -1.23
N PHE A 108 -4.77 9.03 0.04
CA PHE A 108 -5.98 8.33 0.48
C PHE A 108 -6.83 9.15 1.48
N GLY A 109 -6.39 10.33 1.86
CA GLY A 109 -7.09 11.16 2.85
C GLY A 109 -8.48 11.59 2.42
N LYS A 110 -8.69 11.85 1.14
CA LYS A 110 -10.01 12.21 0.58
C LYS A 110 -11.00 11.04 0.66
N MET A 111 -10.53 9.80 0.49
CA MET A 111 -11.37 8.61 0.54
C MET A 111 -11.78 8.22 1.97
N LYS A 112 -10.95 8.52 2.98
CA LYS A 112 -11.35 8.34 4.39
C LYS A 112 -12.64 9.09 4.75
N LYS A 113 -12.86 10.27 4.17
CA LYS A 113 -14.09 11.07 4.38
C LYS A 113 -15.31 10.52 3.64
N ALA A 114 -15.12 9.84 2.51
CA ALA A 114 -16.21 9.29 1.70
C ALA A 114 -16.71 7.92 2.17
N GLN A 115 -15.91 7.17 2.93
CA GLN A 115 -16.22 5.78 3.34
C GLN A 115 -16.63 5.62 4.81
N SER A 116 -17.07 6.66 5.47
CA SER A 116 -17.69 6.59 6.81
C SER A 116 -19.07 5.89 6.80
N GLY A 117 -19.41 5.17 5.73
CA GLY A 117 -20.58 4.31 5.64
C GLY A 117 -20.18 2.85 5.81
N SER A 118 -20.50 2.27 6.96
CA SER A 118 -20.43 0.84 7.24
C SER A 118 -21.40 0.09 6.30
N HIS A 119 -20.92 -0.37 5.13
CA HIS A 119 -21.70 -1.26 4.29
C HIS A 119 -21.56 -2.69 4.82
N LYS A 120 -22.59 -3.14 5.52
CA LYS A 120 -22.76 -4.54 5.93
C LYS A 120 -22.89 -5.41 4.68
N THR A 121 -22.04 -6.41 4.55
CA THR A 121 -22.21 -7.47 3.54
C THR A 121 -23.28 -8.44 3.99
N LYS A 122 -24.16 -8.84 3.08
CA LYS A 122 -25.37 -9.67 3.35
C LYS A 122 -25.10 -11.19 3.44
N GLN A 123 -23.87 -11.64 3.69
CA GLN A 123 -23.60 -13.07 3.81
C GLN A 123 -22.99 -13.39 5.18
N SER A 124 -23.73 -14.18 5.96
CA SER A 124 -23.25 -14.81 7.18
C SER A 124 -22.24 -15.93 6.82
N GLY A 125 -21.15 -16.03 7.55
CA GLY A 125 -20.13 -17.03 7.31
C GLY A 125 -19.44 -17.47 8.60
N MET A 126 -18.80 -18.63 8.59
CA MET A 126 -18.06 -19.22 9.71
C MET A 126 -16.71 -18.48 9.92
N GLY A 127 -16.71 -17.29 10.52
CA GLY A 127 -15.51 -16.52 10.87
C GLY A 127 -15.23 -16.53 12.38
N ASP A 128 -14.05 -16.05 12.79
CA ASP A 128 -13.61 -16.05 14.18
C ASP A 128 -13.94 -14.76 14.96
N GLU A 129 -14.49 -13.72 14.33
CA GLU A 129 -14.94 -12.50 15.03
C GLU A 129 -16.45 -12.45 15.12
N ALA A 130 -16.96 -12.51 16.34
CA ALA A 130 -18.39 -12.37 16.64
C ALA A 130 -18.83 -10.91 16.34
N THR A 131 -19.90 -10.76 15.56
CA THR A 131 -20.60 -9.48 15.40
C THR A 131 -21.64 -9.32 16.51
N GLU A 132 -22.16 -8.12 16.68
CA GLU A 132 -23.34 -7.89 17.57
C GLU A 132 -24.63 -8.44 16.96
N LEU A 133 -24.58 -8.97 15.74
CA LEU A 133 -25.73 -9.54 15.06
C LEU A 133 -25.94 -11.00 15.49
N ARG A 134 -27.21 -11.38 15.65
CA ARG A 134 -27.64 -12.70 16.07
C ARG A 134 -28.46 -13.36 14.96
N ARG A 135 -28.36 -14.67 14.86
CA ARG A 135 -29.20 -15.48 13.98
C ARG A 135 -29.57 -16.83 14.61
N PRO A 136 -30.62 -17.46 14.13
CA PRO A 136 -30.91 -18.83 14.52
C PRO A 136 -29.75 -19.77 14.19
N PHE A 137 -29.56 -20.78 15.03
CA PHE A 137 -28.61 -21.86 14.82
C PHE A 137 -28.94 -22.62 13.52
N VAL A 138 -27.90 -23.00 12.80
CA VAL A 138 -28.00 -23.87 11.63
C VAL A 138 -27.01 -25.03 11.80
N PHE A 139 -27.42 -26.25 11.46
CA PHE A 139 -26.57 -27.43 11.56
C PHE A 139 -25.19 -27.19 10.86
N GLY A 140 -24.10 -27.33 11.63
CA GLY A 140 -22.75 -27.04 11.19
C GLY A 140 -22.12 -25.83 11.86
N ASP A 141 -22.88 -25.03 12.65
CA ASP A 141 -22.35 -23.96 13.46
C ASP A 141 -21.52 -24.53 14.63
N LYS A 142 -20.50 -23.78 15.02
CA LYS A 142 -19.63 -24.19 16.13
C LYS A 142 -20.31 -23.95 17.49
N ALA A 143 -20.15 -24.90 18.41
CA ALA A 143 -20.77 -24.82 19.74
C ALA A 143 -20.30 -23.60 20.55
N ASP A 144 -19.09 -23.10 20.31
CA ASP A 144 -18.53 -21.92 20.97
C ASP A 144 -19.18 -20.59 20.51
N GLN A 145 -19.95 -20.63 19.44
CA GLN A 145 -20.70 -19.48 18.91
C GLN A 145 -22.12 -19.39 19.46
N ILE A 146 -22.60 -20.41 20.20
CA ILE A 146 -23.95 -20.43 20.74
C ILE A 146 -24.09 -19.43 21.88
N LEU A 147 -25.09 -18.56 21.76
CA LEU A 147 -25.53 -17.63 22.78
C LEU A 147 -26.39 -18.33 23.81
N MET A 148 -25.76 -19.05 24.76
CA MET A 148 -26.47 -19.87 25.73
C MET A 148 -27.54 -19.08 26.54
N SER A 149 -27.25 -17.84 26.92
CA SER A 149 -28.20 -17.01 27.70
C SER A 149 -29.48 -16.71 26.89
N GLU A 150 -29.33 -16.37 25.62
CA GLU A 150 -30.48 -16.08 24.74
C GLU A 150 -31.20 -17.37 24.35
N SER A 151 -30.46 -18.42 24.04
CA SER A 151 -31.02 -19.75 23.73
C SER A 151 -31.86 -20.31 24.89
N LEU A 152 -31.37 -20.19 26.15
CA LEU A 152 -32.15 -20.58 27.33
C LEU A 152 -33.39 -19.72 27.52
N ARG A 153 -33.30 -18.43 27.25
CA ARG A 153 -34.44 -17.52 27.28
C ARG A 153 -35.50 -17.89 26.25
N ASN A 154 -35.06 -18.20 25.01
CA ASN A 154 -35.98 -18.66 23.96
C ASN A 154 -36.68 -19.96 24.34
N ALA A 155 -35.93 -20.93 24.88
CA ALA A 155 -36.49 -22.18 25.38
C ALA A 155 -37.52 -21.97 26.49
N GLN A 156 -37.28 -21.05 27.45
CA GLN A 156 -38.22 -20.71 28.50
C GLN A 156 -39.50 -20.06 27.96
N ILE A 157 -39.38 -19.23 26.91
CA ILE A 157 -40.51 -18.58 26.26
C ILE A 157 -41.36 -19.63 25.50
N ALA A 158 -40.67 -20.56 24.78
CA ALA A 158 -41.32 -21.53 23.95
C ALA A 158 -41.98 -22.70 24.74
N HIS A 159 -41.35 -23.19 25.82
CA HIS A 159 -41.73 -24.42 26.49
C HIS A 159 -42.15 -24.17 27.97
N GLY A 160 -42.01 -22.97 28.49
CA GLY A 160 -42.31 -22.65 29.89
C GLY A 160 -41.17 -23.01 30.85
N VAL A 161 -41.32 -22.57 32.13
CA VAL A 161 -40.28 -22.77 33.15
C VAL A 161 -40.41 -24.14 33.83
N SER A 162 -41.62 -24.72 33.84
CA SER A 162 -41.91 -26.00 34.54
C SER A 162 -41.51 -27.23 33.73
N ASP A 163 -41.61 -27.17 32.40
CA ASP A 163 -41.25 -28.26 31.45
C ASP A 163 -40.10 -27.79 30.54
N PHE A 164 -39.05 -27.32 31.16
CA PHE A 164 -37.90 -26.77 30.43
C PHE A 164 -37.27 -27.82 29.53
N MET A 165 -37.27 -27.55 28.22
CA MET A 165 -36.57 -28.33 27.23
C MET A 165 -35.86 -27.37 26.26
N LEU A 166 -34.57 -27.61 25.98
CA LEU A 166 -33.81 -26.88 25.00
C LEU A 166 -33.79 -27.65 23.67
N THR A 167 -34.35 -27.06 22.63
CA THR A 167 -34.37 -27.63 21.29
C THR A 167 -33.44 -26.84 20.35
N GLU A 168 -33.13 -27.45 19.18
CA GLU A 168 -32.29 -26.79 18.16
C GLU A 168 -32.88 -25.46 17.67
N ASN A 169 -34.20 -25.33 17.65
CA ASN A 169 -34.91 -24.12 17.24
C ASN A 169 -34.79 -22.97 18.25
N ASP A 170 -34.42 -23.26 19.49
CA ASP A 170 -34.27 -22.28 20.54
C ASP A 170 -32.83 -21.68 20.53
N LEU A 171 -31.91 -22.31 19.80
CA LEU A 171 -30.49 -21.91 19.77
C LEU A 171 -30.31 -20.68 18.90
N GLU A 172 -29.66 -19.70 19.48
CA GLU A 172 -29.14 -18.53 18.80
C GLU A 172 -27.60 -18.52 18.79
N VAL A 173 -27.04 -18.07 17.68
CA VAL A 173 -25.59 -17.93 17.51
C VAL A 173 -25.24 -16.49 17.14
N PHE A 174 -24.04 -16.07 17.53
CA PHE A 174 -23.49 -14.86 16.97
C PHE A 174 -23.28 -15.01 15.46
N GLU A 175 -23.68 -14.01 14.68
CA GLU A 175 -23.18 -13.91 13.32
C GLU A 175 -21.69 -13.62 13.37
N THR A 176 -20.91 -14.49 12.76
CA THR A 176 -19.47 -14.25 12.61
C THR A 176 -19.20 -13.73 11.19
N GLU A 177 -18.50 -12.64 11.10
CA GLU A 177 -18.01 -12.17 9.81
C GLU A 177 -16.78 -12.99 9.41
N HIS A 178 -16.82 -13.56 8.20
CA HIS A 178 -15.60 -14.02 7.56
C HIS A 178 -14.74 -12.81 7.21
N LEU A 179 -13.86 -12.45 8.10
CA LEU A 179 -12.75 -11.59 7.75
C LEU A 179 -11.77 -12.41 6.90
N SER A 180 -12.05 -12.46 5.59
CA SER A 180 -11.13 -13.10 4.66
C SER A 180 -9.79 -12.35 4.68
N GLN A 181 -8.74 -13.00 5.16
CA GLN A 181 -7.38 -12.48 5.06
C GLN A 181 -6.98 -12.41 3.59
N ALA A 182 -6.54 -11.23 3.15
CA ALA A 182 -5.97 -11.04 1.83
C ALA A 182 -4.44 -11.09 1.91
N SER A 183 -3.83 -11.75 0.92
CA SER A 183 -2.38 -11.66 0.69
C SER A 183 -2.12 -10.97 -0.63
N THR A 184 -1.48 -9.83 -0.55
CA THR A 184 -1.17 -8.99 -1.71
C THR A 184 0.34 -8.96 -1.91
N VAL A 185 0.78 -9.17 -3.14
CA VAL A 185 2.13 -8.83 -3.57
C VAL A 185 2.06 -7.58 -4.44
N LEU A 186 2.78 -6.54 -4.04
CA LEU A 186 2.97 -5.33 -4.83
C LEU A 186 4.30 -5.43 -5.57
N MET A 187 4.25 -5.53 -6.88
CA MET A 187 5.41 -5.52 -7.77
C MET A 187 5.67 -4.11 -8.27
N ILE A 188 6.89 -3.63 -8.13
CA ILE A 188 7.31 -2.29 -8.56
C ILE A 188 8.44 -2.43 -9.56
N ASP A 189 8.23 -1.91 -10.76
CA ASP A 189 9.26 -1.80 -11.79
C ASP A 189 10.30 -0.76 -11.37
N ILE A 190 11.58 -1.14 -11.40
CA ILE A 190 12.72 -0.26 -11.16
C ILE A 190 13.67 -0.21 -12.36
N SER A 191 13.17 -0.59 -13.53
CA SER A 191 13.93 -0.51 -14.77
C SER A 191 14.20 0.93 -15.19
N HIS A 192 15.15 1.11 -16.08
CA HIS A 192 15.60 2.43 -16.52
C HIS A 192 14.49 3.30 -17.11
N SER A 193 13.46 2.70 -17.71
CA SER A 193 12.31 3.42 -18.27
C SER A 193 11.56 4.26 -17.23
N MET A 194 11.61 3.88 -15.94
CA MET A 194 10.93 4.61 -14.85
C MET A 194 11.46 6.03 -14.60
N ILE A 195 12.59 6.43 -15.24
CA ILE A 195 13.16 7.79 -15.19
C ILE A 195 13.46 8.37 -16.58
N LEU A 196 13.04 7.68 -17.67
CA LEU A 196 13.29 8.17 -19.02
C LEU A 196 12.38 9.35 -19.38
N TYR A 197 12.84 10.12 -20.34
CA TYR A 197 12.11 11.26 -20.94
C TYR A 197 11.82 12.43 -19.97
N GLY A 198 12.62 12.56 -18.89
CA GLY A 198 12.47 13.65 -17.92
C GLY A 198 11.26 13.49 -16.98
N GLU A 199 10.59 12.33 -17.00
CA GLU A 199 9.52 12.01 -16.06
C GLU A 199 10.04 11.12 -14.94
N ASP A 200 9.83 11.55 -13.70
CA ASP A 200 10.08 10.73 -12.51
C ASP A 200 8.84 9.90 -12.20
N ARG A 201 8.84 8.62 -12.60
CA ARG A 201 7.75 7.68 -12.37
C ARG A 201 7.96 6.82 -11.13
N ILE A 202 9.20 6.71 -10.66
CA ILE A 202 9.51 5.90 -9.48
C ILE A 202 9.04 6.56 -8.19
N THR A 203 9.14 7.88 -8.04
CA THR A 203 8.69 8.57 -6.82
C THR A 203 7.20 8.42 -6.56
N PRO A 204 6.28 8.60 -7.53
CA PRO A 204 4.87 8.27 -7.35
C PRO A 204 4.63 6.80 -6.98
N ALA A 205 5.34 5.86 -7.62
CA ALA A 205 5.23 4.44 -7.30
C ALA A 205 5.63 4.14 -5.84
N LYS A 206 6.75 4.72 -5.37
CA LYS A 206 7.19 4.63 -3.97
C LYS A 206 6.16 5.22 -3.00
N LYS A 207 5.64 6.41 -3.28
CA LYS A 207 4.62 7.08 -2.45
C LYS A 207 3.39 6.21 -2.29
N VAL A 208 2.91 5.63 -3.38
CA VAL A 208 1.75 4.73 -3.36
C VAL A 208 2.04 3.45 -2.59
N ALA A 209 3.22 2.85 -2.78
CA ALA A 209 3.63 1.66 -2.04
C ALA A 209 3.69 1.91 -0.53
N MET A 210 4.25 3.05 -0.11
CA MET A 210 4.31 3.47 1.29
C MET A 210 2.91 3.73 1.87
N ALA A 211 2.06 4.44 1.13
CA ALA A 211 0.69 4.73 1.54
C ALA A 211 -0.16 3.45 1.68
N LEU A 212 -0.06 2.54 0.71
CA LEU A 212 -0.76 1.25 0.75
C LEU A 212 -0.27 0.39 1.91
N SER A 213 1.04 0.38 2.17
CA SER A 213 1.61 -0.34 3.31
C SER A 213 1.06 0.17 4.63
N GLU A 214 1.05 1.48 4.84
CA GLU A 214 0.51 2.10 6.07
C GLU A 214 -1.00 1.85 6.19
N PHE A 215 -1.74 1.94 5.10
CA PHE A 215 -3.17 1.66 5.06
C PHE A 215 -3.49 0.22 5.48
N ILE A 216 -2.78 -0.77 4.91
CA ILE A 216 -3.00 -2.18 5.24
C ILE A 216 -2.61 -2.46 6.70
N MET A 217 -1.44 -1.99 7.15
CA MET A 217 -0.98 -2.20 8.52
C MET A 217 -1.91 -1.60 9.57
N THR A 218 -2.54 -0.46 9.27
CA THR A 218 -3.42 0.24 10.22
C THR A 218 -4.87 -0.22 10.15
N ARG A 219 -5.40 -0.49 8.94
CA ARG A 219 -6.81 -0.79 8.73
C ARG A 219 -7.12 -2.28 8.66
N TYR A 220 -6.17 -3.07 8.18
CA TYR A 220 -6.32 -4.51 7.95
C TYR A 220 -5.12 -5.30 8.47
N PRO A 221 -4.87 -5.30 9.79
CA PRO A 221 -3.66 -5.90 10.37
C PRO A 221 -3.54 -7.42 10.16
N LYS A 222 -4.64 -8.10 9.79
CA LYS A 222 -4.63 -9.52 9.45
C LYS A 222 -4.26 -9.79 7.98
N ASP A 223 -4.33 -8.77 7.10
CA ASP A 223 -3.92 -8.89 5.70
C ASP A 223 -2.39 -8.79 5.60
N SER A 224 -1.81 -9.41 4.58
CA SER A 224 -0.36 -9.31 4.32
C SER A 224 -0.09 -8.57 3.02
N LEU A 225 0.91 -7.68 3.08
CA LEU A 225 1.50 -7.03 1.92
C LEU A 225 2.97 -7.40 1.85
N ASP A 226 3.37 -8.00 0.74
CA ASP A 226 4.76 -8.24 0.41
C ASP A 226 5.12 -7.38 -0.81
N ILE A 227 6.32 -6.81 -0.82
CA ILE A 227 6.77 -5.92 -1.88
C ILE A 227 7.89 -6.59 -2.64
N VAL A 228 7.79 -6.59 -3.95
CA VAL A 228 8.78 -7.13 -4.88
C VAL A 228 9.18 -6.02 -5.83
N VAL A 229 10.47 -5.77 -5.95
CA VAL A 229 10.99 -4.93 -7.03
C VAL A 229 11.57 -5.80 -8.14
N PHE A 230 11.49 -5.34 -9.36
CA PHE A 230 12.02 -6.07 -10.51
C PHE A 230 12.68 -5.13 -11.52
N GLY A 231 13.80 -5.60 -12.03
CA GLY A 231 14.61 -4.99 -13.08
C GLY A 231 15.16 -6.12 -13.95
N ASP A 232 16.47 -6.34 -14.03
CA ASP A 232 17.06 -7.53 -14.68
C ASP A 232 16.73 -8.84 -13.92
N ASP A 233 16.70 -8.76 -12.60
CA ASP A 233 16.22 -9.80 -11.67
C ASP A 233 15.07 -9.25 -10.82
N ALA A 234 14.52 -10.06 -9.92
CA ALA A 234 13.52 -9.65 -8.94
C ALA A 234 13.92 -10.05 -7.53
N TRP A 235 13.63 -9.20 -6.56
CA TRP A 235 13.88 -9.49 -5.15
C TRP A 235 12.83 -8.83 -4.23
N PRO A 236 12.59 -9.41 -3.04
CA PRO A 236 11.70 -8.82 -2.08
C PRO A 236 12.38 -7.64 -1.38
N VAL A 237 11.60 -6.61 -1.06
CA VAL A 237 12.05 -5.46 -0.27
C VAL A 237 11.13 -5.27 0.92
N SER A 238 11.67 -4.74 2.02
CA SER A 238 10.85 -4.40 3.18
C SER A 238 10.20 -3.02 2.99
N VAL A 239 9.12 -2.77 3.74
CA VAL A 239 8.46 -1.44 3.76
C VAL A 239 9.46 -0.34 4.18
N ARG A 240 10.46 -0.68 5.00
CA ARG A 240 11.51 0.27 5.44
C ARG A 240 12.45 0.66 4.32
N ASP A 241 12.63 -0.21 3.32
CA ASP A 241 13.55 0.03 2.21
C ASP A 241 12.90 0.89 1.11
N LEU A 242 11.56 1.04 1.13
CA LEU A 242 10.81 1.79 0.10
C LEU A 242 11.30 3.24 -0.11
N PRO A 243 11.59 4.03 0.94
CA PRO A 243 12.11 5.38 0.75
C PRO A 243 13.40 5.41 -0.07
N TYR A 244 14.26 4.42 0.10
CA TYR A 244 15.60 4.35 -0.49
C TYR A 244 15.65 3.70 -1.87
N LEU A 245 14.50 3.26 -2.41
CA LEU A 245 14.46 2.67 -3.75
C LEU A 245 14.92 3.66 -4.80
N GLN A 246 15.83 3.20 -5.64
CA GLN A 246 16.33 3.92 -6.81
C GLN A 246 16.16 3.07 -8.06
N VAL A 247 15.98 3.75 -9.18
CA VAL A 247 16.00 3.14 -10.49
C VAL A 247 17.43 2.79 -10.86
N GLY A 248 17.62 1.58 -11.37
CA GLY A 248 18.93 1.15 -11.88
C GLY A 248 18.97 1.11 -13.39
N PRO A 249 20.16 0.83 -13.97
CA PRO A 249 20.33 0.65 -15.40
C PRO A 249 19.81 -0.74 -15.84
N TYR A 250 18.62 -1.12 -15.35
CA TYR A 250 18.03 -2.44 -15.57
C TYR A 250 17.07 -2.46 -16.75
N HIS A 251 16.93 -3.62 -17.35
CA HIS A 251 15.82 -3.95 -18.22
C HIS A 251 14.61 -4.39 -17.42
N THR A 252 13.48 -4.58 -18.07
CA THR A 252 12.23 -4.99 -17.44
C THR A 252 12.03 -6.50 -17.51
N ASN A 253 12.37 -7.23 -16.45
CA ASN A 253 12.15 -8.67 -16.33
C ASN A 253 10.85 -8.97 -15.56
N THR A 254 9.73 -8.78 -16.21
CA THR A 254 8.39 -9.08 -15.66
C THR A 254 8.24 -10.57 -15.31
N VAL A 255 8.93 -11.46 -16.04
CA VAL A 255 8.91 -12.90 -15.77
C VAL A 255 9.46 -13.19 -14.37
N ALA A 256 10.67 -12.70 -14.05
CA ALA A 256 11.27 -12.89 -12.72
C ALA A 256 10.39 -12.30 -11.60
N GLY A 257 9.82 -11.11 -11.82
CA GLY A 257 8.90 -10.49 -10.87
C GLY A 257 7.67 -11.35 -10.58
N LEU A 258 7.02 -11.89 -11.63
CA LEU A 258 5.85 -12.75 -11.49
C LEU A 258 6.17 -14.08 -10.84
N GLU A 259 7.29 -14.71 -11.18
CA GLU A 259 7.73 -15.97 -10.58
C GLU A 259 7.94 -15.81 -9.07
N LEU A 260 8.64 -14.75 -8.66
CA LEU A 260 8.86 -14.44 -7.24
C LEU A 260 7.55 -14.12 -6.52
N ALA A 261 6.68 -13.33 -7.13
CA ALA A 261 5.36 -13.00 -6.56
C ALA A 261 4.51 -14.26 -6.35
N MET A 262 4.48 -15.15 -7.34
CA MET A 262 3.78 -16.43 -7.24
C MET A 262 4.37 -17.35 -6.16
N GLU A 263 5.68 -17.35 -6.00
CA GLU A 263 6.36 -18.12 -4.95
C GLU A 263 6.00 -17.61 -3.57
N ILE A 264 6.04 -16.29 -3.35
CA ILE A 264 5.63 -15.66 -2.09
C ILE A 264 4.16 -16.02 -1.78
N LEU A 265 3.25 -15.84 -2.73
CA LEU A 265 1.83 -16.12 -2.53
C LEU A 265 1.55 -17.61 -2.32
N ARG A 266 2.35 -18.52 -2.88
CA ARG A 266 2.24 -19.96 -2.65
C ARG A 266 2.43 -20.31 -1.17
N ARG A 267 3.31 -19.62 -0.47
CA ARG A 267 3.62 -19.84 0.95
C ARG A 267 2.55 -19.27 1.90
N LYS A 268 1.70 -18.34 1.41
CA LYS A 268 0.63 -17.75 2.22
C LYS A 268 -0.56 -18.69 2.35
N ARG A 269 -1.16 -18.74 3.52
CA ARG A 269 -2.34 -19.60 3.82
C ARG A 269 -3.68 -18.94 3.47
N SER A 270 -3.70 -17.62 3.24
CA SER A 270 -4.94 -16.91 2.91
C SER A 270 -5.59 -17.43 1.64
N GLY A 271 -6.91 -17.51 1.63
CA GLY A 271 -7.70 -17.92 0.45
C GLY A 271 -7.77 -16.81 -0.62
N ASN A 272 -7.60 -15.54 -0.22
CA ASN A 272 -7.65 -14.39 -1.11
C ASN A 272 -6.23 -13.90 -1.42
N LYS A 273 -5.78 -14.11 -2.65
CA LYS A 273 -4.43 -13.77 -3.13
C LYS A 273 -4.53 -12.86 -4.34
N GLN A 274 -3.69 -11.85 -4.42
CA GLN A 274 -3.64 -10.93 -5.56
C GLN A 274 -2.25 -10.36 -5.79
N ILE A 275 -2.02 -9.92 -7.02
CA ILE A 275 -0.80 -9.21 -7.42
C ILE A 275 -1.21 -7.83 -7.93
N PHE A 276 -0.55 -6.80 -7.43
CA PHE A 276 -0.56 -5.46 -7.98
C PHE A 276 0.79 -5.22 -8.66
N MET A 277 0.78 -4.77 -9.89
CA MET A 277 1.99 -4.50 -10.66
C MET A 277 1.98 -3.06 -11.13
N ILE A 278 2.98 -2.30 -10.70
CA ILE A 278 3.23 -0.92 -11.15
C ILE A 278 4.39 -0.97 -12.13
N THR A 279 4.14 -0.60 -13.38
CA THR A 279 5.15 -0.59 -14.44
C THR A 279 4.86 0.50 -15.46
N ASP A 280 5.89 1.00 -16.10
CA ASP A 280 5.79 1.90 -17.25
C ASP A 280 6.40 1.27 -18.51
N GLY A 281 7.04 0.12 -18.33
CA GLY A 281 7.90 -0.51 -19.30
C GLY A 281 7.34 -1.76 -19.97
N LYS A 282 7.86 -2.01 -21.17
CA LYS A 282 7.66 -3.27 -21.88
C LYS A 282 8.58 -4.34 -21.29
N PRO A 283 8.14 -5.59 -21.20
CA PRO A 283 9.04 -6.69 -20.88
C PRO A 283 10.17 -6.76 -21.91
N SER A 284 11.40 -6.60 -21.48
CA SER A 284 12.58 -6.51 -22.36
C SER A 284 13.73 -7.43 -21.95
N CYS A 285 13.54 -8.19 -20.88
CA CYS A 285 14.53 -9.11 -20.34
C CYS A 285 13.87 -10.36 -19.78
N LEU A 286 14.57 -11.47 -19.87
CA LEU A 286 14.31 -12.69 -19.11
C LEU A 286 15.62 -13.41 -18.80
N LYS A 287 15.60 -14.31 -17.81
CA LYS A 287 16.77 -15.10 -17.41
C LYS A 287 16.44 -16.58 -17.56
N GLU A 288 17.21 -17.29 -18.37
CA GLU A 288 17.07 -18.73 -18.55
C GLU A 288 18.44 -19.40 -18.44
N ASN A 289 18.51 -20.52 -17.74
CA ASN A 289 19.75 -21.28 -17.53
C ASN A 289 20.93 -20.43 -17.04
N GLY A 290 20.63 -19.39 -16.23
CA GLY A 290 21.65 -18.48 -15.70
C GLY A 290 22.11 -17.38 -16.67
N GLN A 291 21.58 -17.35 -17.90
CA GLN A 291 21.92 -16.34 -18.90
C GLN A 291 20.76 -15.37 -19.11
N TYR A 292 21.08 -14.09 -19.30
CA TYR A 292 20.11 -13.07 -19.63
C TYR A 292 19.88 -13.01 -21.12
N TYR A 293 18.62 -13.11 -21.53
CA TYR A 293 18.16 -12.75 -22.87
C TYR A 293 17.53 -11.36 -22.79
N LYS A 294 18.08 -10.41 -23.54
CA LYS A 294 17.68 -8.99 -23.51
C LYS A 294 17.33 -8.52 -24.91
N ASN A 295 16.17 -7.87 -25.05
CA ASN A 295 15.76 -7.23 -26.29
C ASN A 295 15.10 -5.89 -26.00
N SER A 296 15.82 -4.80 -26.28
CA SER A 296 15.35 -3.43 -26.08
C SER A 296 14.50 -2.91 -27.24
N PHE A 297 14.45 -3.62 -28.36
CA PHE A 297 13.74 -3.20 -29.56
C PHE A 297 12.35 -3.85 -29.66
N GLY A 298 11.30 -3.03 -29.58
CA GLY A 298 9.92 -3.49 -29.71
C GLY A 298 9.47 -4.47 -28.62
N LEU A 299 8.35 -5.12 -28.82
CA LEU A 299 7.85 -6.21 -27.98
C LEU A 299 8.39 -7.53 -28.57
N ASP A 300 9.20 -8.23 -27.80
CA ASP A 300 9.75 -9.52 -28.18
C ASP A 300 8.72 -10.64 -27.96
N PRO A 301 8.33 -11.41 -29.01
CA PRO A 301 7.32 -12.46 -28.87
C PRO A 301 7.71 -13.57 -27.89
N TYR A 302 9.01 -13.84 -27.74
CA TYR A 302 9.49 -14.85 -26.81
C TYR A 302 9.32 -14.39 -25.35
N ILE A 303 9.73 -13.16 -25.03
CA ILE A 303 9.61 -12.58 -23.69
C ILE A 303 8.12 -12.40 -23.34
N THR A 304 7.34 -11.80 -24.24
CA THR A 304 5.90 -11.58 -24.02
C THR A 304 5.13 -12.89 -23.88
N GLY A 305 5.47 -13.91 -24.70
CA GLY A 305 4.90 -15.25 -24.56
C GLY A 305 5.13 -15.89 -23.20
N LYS A 306 6.32 -15.71 -22.61
CA LYS A 306 6.60 -16.17 -21.23
C LYS A 306 5.74 -15.42 -20.19
N CYS A 307 5.62 -14.10 -20.33
CA CYS A 307 4.76 -13.29 -19.46
C CYS A 307 3.30 -13.76 -19.52
N LEU A 308 2.76 -13.98 -20.73
CA LEU A 308 1.39 -14.47 -20.94
C LEU A 308 1.17 -15.87 -20.35
N ASN A 309 2.17 -16.76 -20.43
CA ASN A 309 2.09 -18.08 -19.81
C ASN A 309 2.02 -17.99 -18.29
N LEU A 310 2.78 -17.11 -17.64
CA LEU A 310 2.70 -16.87 -16.21
C LEU A 310 1.37 -16.21 -15.82
N ALA A 311 0.87 -15.28 -16.63
CA ALA A 311 -0.46 -14.69 -16.44
C ALA A 311 -1.57 -15.76 -16.40
N ARG A 312 -1.53 -16.70 -17.36
CA ARG A 312 -2.44 -17.86 -17.39
C ARG A 312 -2.24 -18.78 -16.17
N ALA A 313 -1.00 -18.99 -15.73
CA ALA A 313 -0.70 -19.77 -14.54
C ALA A 313 -1.27 -19.12 -13.27
N CYS A 314 -1.18 -17.80 -13.14
CA CYS A 314 -1.82 -17.04 -12.06
C CYS A 314 -3.34 -17.21 -12.10
N ARG A 315 -3.96 -17.11 -13.28
CA ARG A 315 -5.41 -17.33 -13.45
C ARG A 315 -5.86 -18.73 -12.98
N LYS A 316 -5.12 -19.78 -13.35
CA LYS A 316 -5.38 -21.16 -12.90
C LYS A 316 -5.32 -21.28 -11.38
N LYS A 317 -4.44 -20.52 -10.72
CA LYS A 317 -4.31 -20.48 -9.25
C LYS A 317 -5.27 -19.49 -8.60
N LYS A 318 -6.16 -18.86 -9.35
CA LYS A 318 -7.11 -17.84 -8.90
C LYS A 318 -6.40 -16.61 -8.28
N ILE A 319 -5.25 -16.23 -8.81
CA ILE A 319 -4.49 -15.03 -8.43
C ILE A 319 -4.75 -13.97 -9.50
N PRO A 320 -5.64 -13.00 -9.28
CA PRO A 320 -5.81 -11.87 -10.20
C PRO A 320 -4.59 -10.97 -10.16
N ILE A 321 -4.24 -10.43 -11.32
CA ILE A 321 -3.21 -9.40 -11.48
C ILE A 321 -3.91 -8.11 -11.87
N THR A 322 -3.66 -7.04 -11.11
CA THR A 322 -4.06 -5.69 -11.52
C THR A 322 -2.80 -4.94 -11.91
N THR A 323 -2.72 -4.56 -13.17
CA THR A 323 -1.59 -3.79 -13.72
C THR A 323 -1.91 -2.32 -13.73
N PHE A 324 -1.08 -1.51 -13.08
CA PHE A 324 -1.14 -0.06 -13.05
C PHE A 324 -0.07 0.49 -14.01
N MET A 325 -0.54 0.95 -15.15
CA MET A 325 0.30 1.52 -16.19
C MET A 325 0.46 3.02 -15.99
N ILE A 326 1.70 3.47 -15.90
CA ILE A 326 2.02 4.89 -15.73
C ILE A 326 2.33 5.54 -17.10
N ALA A 327 2.74 4.75 -18.10
CA ALA A 327 3.05 5.25 -19.44
C ALA A 327 1.86 5.16 -20.40
N ARG A 328 1.84 6.06 -21.41
CA ARG A 328 0.88 6.07 -22.52
C ARG A 328 1.60 5.70 -23.81
N ASP A 329 1.87 4.42 -23.99
CA ASP A 329 2.44 3.89 -25.24
C ASP A 329 1.45 2.89 -25.85
N ASN A 330 1.02 3.13 -27.09
CA ASN A 330 0.01 2.32 -27.76
C ASN A 330 0.45 0.85 -27.96
N TYR A 331 1.73 0.60 -28.25
CA TYR A 331 2.24 -0.77 -28.38
C TYR A 331 2.22 -1.52 -27.07
N LEU A 332 2.52 -0.82 -25.98
CA LEU A 332 2.49 -1.38 -24.66
C LEU A 332 1.06 -1.64 -24.17
N GLN A 333 0.11 -0.76 -24.58
CA GLN A 333 -1.30 -0.97 -24.27
C GLN A 333 -1.83 -2.29 -24.82
N GLN A 334 -1.54 -2.60 -26.07
CA GLN A 334 -1.94 -3.86 -26.67
C GLN A 334 -1.40 -5.09 -25.89
N PHE A 335 -0.10 -5.07 -25.54
CA PHE A 335 0.46 -6.16 -24.73
C PHE A 335 -0.21 -6.28 -23.35
N ILE A 336 -0.48 -5.16 -22.69
CA ILE A 336 -1.13 -5.17 -21.38
C ILE A 336 -2.58 -5.64 -21.48
N GLU A 337 -3.29 -5.34 -22.56
CA GLU A 337 -4.62 -5.89 -22.82
C GLU A 337 -4.58 -7.42 -22.96
N GLU A 338 -3.68 -7.94 -23.80
CA GLU A 338 -3.47 -9.39 -23.97
C GLU A 338 -3.07 -10.08 -22.63
N PHE A 339 -2.18 -9.44 -21.88
CA PHE A 339 -1.75 -9.92 -20.56
C PHE A 339 -2.90 -9.98 -19.55
N THR A 340 -3.73 -8.94 -19.57
CA THR A 340 -4.91 -8.83 -18.71
C THR A 340 -5.97 -9.86 -19.05
N GLU A 341 -6.25 -10.08 -20.33
CA GLU A 341 -7.15 -11.15 -20.80
C GLU A 341 -6.62 -12.54 -20.42
N ALA A 342 -5.33 -12.79 -20.59
CA ALA A 342 -4.71 -14.06 -20.24
C ALA A 342 -4.86 -14.38 -18.74
N ASN A 343 -4.75 -13.38 -17.89
CA ASN A 343 -4.93 -13.52 -16.44
C ASN A 343 -6.41 -13.50 -16.01
N GLY A 344 -7.27 -12.75 -16.73
CA GLY A 344 -8.62 -12.39 -16.29
C GLY A 344 -8.62 -11.36 -15.16
N GLY A 345 -7.55 -10.56 -15.08
CA GLY A 345 -7.35 -9.48 -14.12
C GLY A 345 -7.85 -8.13 -14.63
N LYS A 346 -7.08 -7.07 -14.38
CA LYS A 346 -7.40 -5.70 -14.80
C LYS A 346 -6.15 -4.94 -15.22
N ALA A 347 -6.33 -4.02 -16.16
CA ALA A 347 -5.37 -2.97 -16.46
C ALA A 347 -5.98 -1.61 -16.17
N LEU A 348 -5.23 -0.77 -15.48
CA LEU A 348 -5.63 0.60 -15.14
C LEU A 348 -4.56 1.54 -15.68
N PHE A 349 -4.95 2.31 -16.70
CA PHE A 349 -4.08 3.32 -17.29
C PHE A 349 -4.27 4.61 -16.51
N THR A 350 -3.34 4.91 -15.61
CA THR A 350 -3.46 6.03 -14.68
C THR A 350 -2.33 7.03 -14.92
N GLY A 351 -2.68 8.31 -14.91
CA GLY A 351 -1.64 9.34 -14.73
C GLY A 351 -1.06 9.25 -13.31
N LEU A 352 0.13 9.80 -13.12
CA LEU A 352 0.86 9.79 -11.84
C LEU A 352 0.00 10.24 -10.64
N ASN A 353 -0.92 11.21 -10.87
CA ASN A 353 -1.77 11.79 -9.81
C ASN A 353 -2.96 10.91 -9.40
N ALA A 354 -3.39 9.97 -10.25
CA ALA A 354 -4.55 9.10 -9.98
C ALA A 354 -4.17 7.67 -9.56
N LEU A 355 -2.88 7.37 -9.52
CA LEU A 355 -2.37 6.03 -9.24
C LEU A 355 -2.81 5.53 -7.85
N GLY A 356 -2.72 6.38 -6.84
CA GLY A 356 -3.09 6.04 -5.46
C GLY A 356 -4.56 5.65 -5.33
N ASP A 357 -5.47 6.48 -5.84
CA ASP A 357 -6.92 6.23 -5.79
C ASP A 357 -7.29 4.94 -6.50
N SER A 358 -6.65 4.67 -7.63
CA SER A 358 -6.88 3.45 -8.42
C SER A 358 -6.46 2.18 -7.67
N ILE A 359 -5.29 2.21 -7.04
CA ILE A 359 -4.76 1.06 -6.27
C ILE A 359 -5.63 0.79 -5.04
N LEU A 360 -5.98 1.83 -4.29
CA LEU A 360 -6.79 1.66 -3.08
C LEU A 360 -8.20 1.14 -3.41
N SER A 361 -8.85 1.73 -4.42
CA SER A 361 -10.18 1.28 -4.88
C SER A 361 -10.16 -0.18 -5.31
N ASP A 362 -9.11 -0.61 -6.01
CA ASP A 362 -9.00 -2.00 -6.45
C ASP A 362 -8.67 -2.96 -5.30
N TYR A 363 -7.83 -2.55 -4.37
CA TYR A 363 -7.53 -3.31 -3.15
C TYR A 363 -8.81 -3.61 -2.36
N GLU A 364 -9.60 -2.60 -2.04
CA GLU A 364 -10.84 -2.77 -1.29
C GLU A 364 -11.89 -3.60 -2.04
N ARG A 365 -12.01 -3.41 -3.36
CA ARG A 365 -12.92 -4.17 -4.20
C ARG A 365 -12.55 -5.64 -4.25
N ASN A 366 -11.27 -5.95 -4.45
CA ASN A 366 -10.80 -7.33 -4.55
C ASN A 366 -10.88 -8.05 -3.20
N ARG A 367 -10.70 -7.33 -2.10
CA ARG A 367 -10.90 -7.85 -0.75
C ARG A 367 -12.36 -8.28 -0.51
N LYS A 368 -13.32 -7.53 -1.06
CA LYS A 368 -14.77 -7.79 -0.91
C LYS A 368 -15.32 -8.83 -1.88
N LYS A 369 -14.67 -9.11 -3.01
CA LYS A 369 -15.23 -9.93 -4.11
C LYS A 369 -15.20 -11.45 -3.91
N ARG A 370 -14.56 -11.97 -2.88
CA ARG A 370 -14.39 -13.40 -2.64
C ARG A 370 -15.08 -13.88 -1.36
N MET A 371 -16.31 -13.42 -1.19
CA MET A 371 -17.26 -14.07 -0.29
C MET A 371 -18.25 -14.89 -1.10
#